data_283fffecdde5fc87ab067b23ca0f864a
#
_entry.id   283fffecdde5fc87ab067b23ca0f864a
#
_cell.length_a   1.000
_cell.length_b   1.000
_cell.length_c   1.000
_cell.angle_alpha   90.00
_cell.angle_beta   90.00
_cell.angle_gamma   90.00
#
_symmetry.space_group_name_H-M   'P 1'
#
loop_
_entity.id
_entity.type
_entity.pdbx_description
1 polymer ?
#
loop_
_entity_poly.entity_id
_entity_poly.type
_entity_poly.pdbx_seq_one_letter_code
_entity_poly.pdbx_strand_id
1 'polypeptide(L)'
;MRYSGGTYVALGDSRASGGFFTPTPGYFGGCKRSALNYPTVVAALTLPRRFVDVSCAGALSEQLYRVGQQTSGGYKPPQVWSVPSDAQLVTVSIGGNDMAWGSIVGPCGIQPLGDRHCRSNRALAALANRRISIMEDAVTTALAAVRRKAPRAQIVVVGIGGFMGTHGCWPLVPISDPDVRWLNGVFVQANRALARATAKVDGRFVDVNRASAGHDPCSLASWYESSLSNRIAYPYHLNKAGSIGVATLVNAAIRR
;
A
#
# COMPACT_ATOMS: atom_id res chain seq x y z
N MET A 1 2.60 -23.52 4.33
CA MET A 1 1.96 -24.32 3.22
C MET A 1 2.15 -23.55 1.94
N ARG A 2 2.48 -24.20 0.82
CA ARG A 2 2.55 -23.50 -0.48
C ARG A 2 1.15 -23.26 -1.01
N TYR A 3 0.93 -22.10 -1.63
CA TYR A 3 -0.31 -21.78 -2.32
C TYR A 3 -0.50 -22.71 -3.54
N SER A 4 -1.66 -23.34 -3.64
CA SER A 4 -1.99 -24.33 -4.68
C SER A 4 -3.26 -24.02 -5.46
N GLY A 5 -3.59 -22.71 -5.60
CA GLY A 5 -4.75 -22.27 -6.38
C GLY A 5 -6.10 -22.29 -5.62
N GLY A 6 -6.09 -22.35 -4.28
CA GLY A 6 -7.32 -22.31 -3.47
C GLY A 6 -7.93 -20.90 -3.37
N THR A 7 -8.55 -20.57 -2.22
CA THR A 7 -9.12 -19.23 -2.01
C THR A 7 -8.02 -18.20 -1.79
N TYR A 8 -8.03 -17.12 -2.58
CA TYR A 8 -7.23 -15.93 -2.42
C TYR A 8 -8.10 -14.76 -1.95
N VAL A 9 -7.68 -14.08 -0.88
CA VAL A 9 -8.34 -12.88 -0.34
C VAL A 9 -7.35 -11.70 -0.35
N ALA A 10 -7.77 -10.56 -0.89
CA ALA A 10 -7.01 -9.32 -0.87
C ALA A 10 -7.63 -8.33 0.13
N LEU A 11 -6.80 -7.85 1.05
CA LEU A 11 -7.12 -6.86 2.09
C LEU A 11 -6.26 -5.62 1.90
N GLY A 12 -6.75 -4.49 2.37
CA GLY A 12 -5.93 -3.29 2.42
C GLY A 12 -6.67 -1.99 2.16
N ASP A 13 -5.88 -0.95 1.89
CA ASP A 13 -6.31 0.41 1.61
C ASP A 13 -6.33 0.73 0.09
N SER A 14 -6.17 2.02 -0.26
CA SER A 14 -6.14 2.48 -1.65
C SER A 14 -5.00 1.90 -2.49
N ARG A 15 -3.92 1.43 -1.89
CA ARG A 15 -2.82 0.77 -2.62
C ARG A 15 -3.23 -0.61 -3.12
N ALA A 16 -4.10 -1.30 -2.37
CA ALA A 16 -4.68 -2.57 -2.79
C ALA A 16 -5.91 -2.37 -3.67
N SER A 17 -6.81 -1.44 -3.32
CA SER A 17 -8.02 -1.21 -4.11
C SER A 17 -7.73 -0.56 -5.47
N GLY A 18 -6.59 0.12 -5.62
CA GLY A 18 -6.18 0.81 -6.84
C GLY A 18 -6.43 2.31 -6.82
N GLY A 19 -7.38 2.80 -6.02
CA GLY A 19 -7.64 4.22 -5.81
C GLY A 19 -7.96 5.02 -7.09
N PHE A 20 -8.50 4.39 -8.13
CA PHE A 20 -8.80 5.04 -9.41
C PHE A 20 -9.96 6.02 -9.30
N PHE A 21 -9.83 7.19 -9.93
CA PHE A 21 -10.89 8.20 -9.98
C PHE A 21 -12.02 7.84 -10.96
N THR A 22 -11.66 7.18 -12.06
CA THR A 22 -12.61 6.83 -13.11
C THR A 22 -13.10 5.40 -12.90
N PRO A 23 -14.41 5.14 -12.91
CA PRO A 23 -14.94 3.79 -12.89
C PRO A 23 -14.36 2.98 -14.06
N THR A 24 -13.82 1.83 -13.74
CA THR A 24 -13.35 0.83 -14.71
C THR A 24 -14.18 -0.44 -14.54
N PRO A 25 -14.15 -1.38 -15.48
CA PRO A 25 -14.76 -2.69 -15.24
C PRO A 25 -14.27 -3.26 -13.90
N GLY A 26 -15.21 -3.59 -12.99
CA GLY A 26 -14.87 -4.02 -11.62
C GLY A 26 -14.70 -2.89 -10.59
N TYR A 27 -14.85 -1.60 -10.98
CA TYR A 27 -14.92 -0.51 -10.01
C TYR A 27 -16.25 -0.56 -9.25
N PHE A 28 -16.14 -0.77 -7.94
CA PHE A 28 -17.30 -0.78 -7.05
C PHE A 28 -17.27 0.45 -6.14
N GLY A 29 -18.35 1.24 -6.18
CA GLY A 29 -18.48 2.49 -5.45
C GLY A 29 -18.12 2.38 -3.97
N GLY A 30 -17.58 3.47 -3.43
CA GLY A 30 -17.19 3.59 -2.04
C GLY A 30 -15.78 3.12 -1.74
N CYS A 31 -15.41 1.89 -2.02
CA CYS A 31 -14.06 1.36 -1.80
C CYS A 31 -13.08 1.64 -2.94
N LYS A 32 -13.56 2.11 -4.09
CA LYS A 32 -12.76 2.45 -5.26
C LYS A 32 -11.81 1.33 -5.71
N ARG A 33 -12.33 0.10 -5.69
CA ARG A 33 -11.61 -1.05 -6.24
C ARG A 33 -11.62 -1.00 -7.76
N SER A 34 -10.50 -1.36 -8.36
CA SER A 34 -10.32 -1.37 -9.80
C SER A 34 -9.96 -2.77 -10.30
N ALA A 35 -10.47 -3.13 -11.48
CA ALA A 35 -10.03 -4.34 -12.18
C ALA A 35 -8.55 -4.29 -12.62
N LEU A 36 -7.90 -3.11 -12.50
CA LEU A 36 -6.48 -2.90 -12.80
C LEU A 36 -5.61 -2.86 -11.54
N ASN A 37 -6.17 -3.12 -10.36
CA ASN A 37 -5.39 -3.15 -9.12
C ASN A 37 -4.48 -4.39 -9.06
N TYR A 38 -3.40 -4.31 -8.25
CA TYR A 38 -2.44 -5.41 -8.17
C TYR A 38 -3.08 -6.74 -7.70
N PRO A 39 -4.06 -6.78 -6.77
CA PRO A 39 -4.69 -8.03 -6.38
C PRO A 39 -5.38 -8.77 -7.54
N THR A 40 -6.07 -8.03 -8.42
CA THR A 40 -6.69 -8.63 -9.61
C THR A 40 -5.64 -9.20 -10.56
N VAL A 41 -4.51 -8.50 -10.74
CA VAL A 41 -3.39 -9.02 -11.54
C VAL A 41 -2.78 -10.27 -10.89
N VAL A 42 -2.61 -10.30 -9.55
CA VAL A 42 -2.16 -11.51 -8.84
C VAL A 42 -3.14 -12.66 -9.06
N ALA A 43 -4.45 -12.40 -8.98
CA ALA A 43 -5.45 -13.43 -9.26
C ALA A 43 -5.34 -13.97 -10.69
N ALA A 44 -5.12 -13.12 -11.68
CA ALA A 44 -4.87 -13.57 -13.06
C ALA A 44 -3.60 -14.40 -13.23
N LEU A 45 -2.53 -14.11 -12.46
CA LEU A 45 -1.26 -14.85 -12.50
C LEU A 45 -1.31 -16.19 -11.75
N THR A 46 -2.19 -16.30 -10.74
CA THR A 46 -2.22 -17.45 -9.82
C THR A 46 -3.43 -18.34 -10.00
N LEU A 47 -4.44 -17.90 -10.76
CA LEU A 47 -5.67 -18.63 -11.12
C LEU A 47 -6.34 -19.30 -9.90
N PRO A 48 -6.72 -18.52 -8.87
CA PRO A 48 -7.38 -19.05 -7.68
C PRO A 48 -8.76 -19.63 -8.03
N ARG A 49 -9.17 -20.71 -7.33
CA ARG A 49 -10.55 -21.20 -7.45
C ARG A 49 -11.57 -20.16 -6.99
N ARG A 50 -11.20 -19.33 -6.05
CA ARG A 50 -12.02 -18.21 -5.55
C ARG A 50 -11.12 -17.01 -5.26
N PHE A 51 -11.45 -15.86 -5.84
CA PHE A 51 -10.83 -14.58 -5.54
C PHE A 51 -11.82 -13.65 -4.85
N VAL A 52 -11.40 -13.04 -3.74
CA VAL A 52 -12.19 -12.08 -2.97
C VAL A 52 -11.34 -10.85 -2.71
N ASP A 53 -11.70 -9.72 -3.28
CA ASP A 53 -11.07 -8.43 -3.00
C ASP A 53 -11.99 -7.58 -2.13
N VAL A 54 -11.60 -7.35 -0.88
CA VAL A 54 -12.32 -6.50 0.06
C VAL A 54 -11.51 -5.28 0.49
N SER A 55 -10.42 -5.00 -0.22
CA SER A 55 -9.64 -3.78 -0.02
C SER A 55 -10.52 -2.54 -0.20
N CYS A 56 -10.22 -1.47 0.54
CA CYS A 56 -11.06 -0.28 0.53
C CYS A 56 -10.21 0.99 0.70
N ALA A 57 -10.33 1.93 -0.25
CA ALA A 57 -9.59 3.18 -0.23
C ALA A 57 -9.80 3.93 1.10
N GLY A 58 -8.72 4.45 1.68
CA GLY A 58 -8.74 5.17 2.95
C GLY A 58 -8.75 4.29 4.20
N ALA A 59 -8.76 2.95 4.07
CA ALA A 59 -8.77 2.06 5.22
C ALA A 59 -7.56 2.27 6.14
N LEU A 60 -7.82 2.29 7.46
CA LEU A 60 -6.85 2.15 8.54
C LEU A 60 -6.73 0.67 8.93
N SER A 61 -5.67 0.31 9.63
CA SER A 61 -5.44 -1.06 10.09
C SER A 61 -6.60 -1.61 10.93
N GLU A 62 -7.23 -0.77 11.77
CA GLU A 62 -8.37 -1.19 12.59
C GLU A 62 -9.59 -1.61 11.76
N GLN A 63 -9.75 -1.08 10.54
CA GLN A 63 -10.83 -1.44 9.62
C GLN A 63 -10.60 -2.79 8.94
N LEU A 64 -9.41 -3.36 9.10
CA LEU A 64 -9.21 -4.74 8.73
C LEU A 64 -9.89 -5.70 9.72
N TYR A 65 -9.89 -5.41 11.03
CA TYR A 65 -10.23 -6.44 12.02
C TYR A 65 -11.28 -6.07 13.07
N ARG A 66 -11.48 -4.79 13.38
CA ARG A 66 -12.29 -4.36 14.54
C ARG A 66 -13.52 -3.56 14.16
N VAL A 67 -13.35 -2.51 13.39
CA VAL A 67 -14.42 -1.59 13.01
C VAL A 67 -14.66 -1.65 11.51
N GLY A 68 -15.88 -1.35 11.07
CA GLY A 68 -16.15 -1.18 9.67
C GLY A 68 -15.75 0.20 9.17
N GLN A 69 -15.83 0.39 7.87
CA GLN A 69 -15.53 1.65 7.21
C GLN A 69 -16.79 2.26 6.60
N GLN A 70 -17.09 3.51 6.96
CA GLN A 70 -18.12 4.28 6.27
C GLN A 70 -17.56 4.82 4.96
N THR A 71 -18.25 4.60 3.86
CA THR A 71 -17.84 5.04 2.52
C THR A 71 -19.01 5.74 1.82
N SER A 72 -18.74 6.38 0.68
CA SER A 72 -19.82 6.93 -0.19
C SER A 72 -20.76 5.85 -0.73
N GLY A 73 -20.32 4.59 -0.78
CA GLY A 73 -21.13 3.43 -1.16
C GLY A 73 -21.68 2.65 0.06
N GLY A 74 -21.86 3.32 1.21
CA GLY A 74 -22.38 2.76 2.45
C GLY A 74 -21.34 2.11 3.34
N TYR A 75 -21.82 1.53 4.44
CA TYR A 75 -20.99 0.86 5.43
C TYR A 75 -20.36 -0.43 4.88
N LYS A 76 -19.09 -0.63 5.16
CA LYS A 76 -18.33 -1.86 4.85
C LYS A 76 -17.87 -2.49 6.16
N PRO A 77 -18.17 -3.78 6.38
CA PRO A 77 -17.74 -4.47 7.60
C PRO A 77 -16.21 -4.62 7.66
N PRO A 78 -15.65 -4.99 8.82
CA PRO A 78 -14.23 -5.31 8.93
C PRO A 78 -13.80 -6.32 7.87
N GLN A 79 -12.72 -6.01 7.15
CA GLN A 79 -12.32 -6.77 5.96
C GLN A 79 -12.04 -8.25 6.27
N VAL A 80 -11.52 -8.56 7.47
CA VAL A 80 -11.21 -9.92 7.91
C VAL A 80 -12.45 -10.81 8.02
N TRP A 81 -13.67 -10.25 8.09
CA TRP A 81 -14.90 -11.05 8.11
C TRP A 81 -15.14 -11.79 6.80
N SER A 82 -14.56 -11.30 5.71
CA SER A 82 -14.61 -11.96 4.39
C SER A 82 -13.51 -13.02 4.18
N VAL A 83 -12.62 -13.21 5.16
CA VAL A 83 -11.55 -14.21 5.07
C VAL A 83 -12.08 -15.54 5.59
N PRO A 84 -12.26 -16.57 4.77
CA PRO A 84 -12.65 -17.89 5.24
C PRO A 84 -11.47 -18.59 5.93
N SER A 85 -11.76 -19.49 6.86
CA SER A 85 -10.73 -20.18 7.65
C SER A 85 -9.82 -21.10 6.82
N ASP A 86 -10.28 -21.51 5.64
CA ASP A 86 -9.57 -22.32 4.66
C ASP A 86 -8.88 -21.48 3.56
N ALA A 87 -8.85 -20.15 3.70
CA ALA A 87 -8.11 -19.30 2.77
C ALA A 87 -6.65 -19.77 2.67
N GLN A 88 -6.13 -19.89 1.45
CA GLN A 88 -4.77 -20.35 1.21
C GLN A 88 -3.79 -19.19 0.97
N LEU A 89 -4.29 -18.06 0.46
CA LEU A 89 -3.50 -16.85 0.23
C LEU A 89 -4.26 -15.64 0.75
N VAL A 90 -3.58 -14.80 1.52
CA VAL A 90 -4.07 -13.48 1.91
C VAL A 90 -2.99 -12.46 1.59
N THR A 91 -3.29 -11.49 0.73
CA THR A 91 -2.41 -10.32 0.54
C THR A 91 -2.93 -9.14 1.35
N VAL A 92 -2.03 -8.37 1.95
CA VAL A 92 -2.37 -7.21 2.77
C VAL A 92 -1.50 -6.03 2.37
N SER A 93 -2.11 -4.90 1.99
CA SER A 93 -1.41 -3.62 1.78
C SER A 93 -2.09 -2.56 2.62
N ILE A 94 -1.50 -2.22 3.76
CA ILE A 94 -2.09 -1.34 4.79
C ILE A 94 -1.00 -0.60 5.56
N GLY A 95 -1.36 0.44 6.29
CA GLY A 95 -0.49 1.15 7.21
C GLY A 95 -0.13 2.57 6.75
N GLY A 96 -0.25 2.88 5.46
CA GLY A 96 0.01 4.22 4.96
C GLY A 96 -0.90 5.27 5.61
N ASN A 97 -2.18 4.97 5.78
CA ASN A 97 -3.13 5.85 6.43
C ASN A 97 -2.90 5.93 7.95
N ASP A 98 -2.50 4.84 8.61
CA ASP A 98 -2.12 4.83 10.03
C ASP A 98 -0.90 5.73 10.29
N MET A 99 0.07 5.69 9.37
CA MET A 99 1.23 6.57 9.39
C MET A 99 0.86 8.04 9.10
N ALA A 100 -0.34 8.30 8.56
CA ALA A 100 -0.77 9.63 8.10
C ALA A 100 0.29 10.27 7.17
N TRP A 101 0.79 9.51 6.19
CA TRP A 101 1.91 9.88 5.32
C TRP A 101 1.79 11.28 4.71
N GLY A 102 0.57 11.74 4.40
CA GLY A 102 0.32 13.08 3.87
C GLY A 102 0.77 14.20 4.81
N SER A 103 0.68 14.00 6.14
CA SER A 103 1.16 14.97 7.14
C SER A 103 2.69 15.05 7.22
N ILE A 104 3.38 14.04 6.69
CA ILE A 104 4.84 13.99 6.65
C ILE A 104 5.35 14.55 5.32
N VAL A 105 4.72 14.18 4.21
CA VAL A 105 5.12 14.61 2.86
C VAL A 105 4.69 16.05 2.57
N GLY A 106 3.48 16.44 2.99
CA GLY A 106 2.91 17.77 2.67
C GLY A 106 3.82 18.95 3.03
N PRO A 107 4.42 19.01 4.24
CA PRO A 107 5.33 20.10 4.61
C PRO A 107 6.57 20.24 3.73
N CYS A 108 6.95 19.19 2.99
CA CYS A 108 8.10 19.20 2.08
C CYS A 108 7.77 19.74 0.69
N GLY A 109 6.49 19.88 0.35
CA GLY A 109 6.06 20.38 -0.95
C GLY A 109 6.48 21.84 -1.16
N ILE A 110 6.89 22.16 -2.38
CA ILE A 110 7.34 23.49 -2.81
C ILE A 110 6.49 24.03 -3.94
N GLN A 111 6.49 25.36 -4.10
CA GLN A 111 5.88 26.07 -5.21
C GLN A 111 6.74 27.29 -5.57
N PRO A 112 7.05 27.49 -6.84
CA PRO A 112 7.34 26.52 -7.91
C PRO A 112 8.76 25.97 -7.84
N LEU A 113 9.70 26.67 -7.18
CA LEU A 113 11.10 26.28 -7.00
C LEU A 113 11.59 26.67 -5.60
N GLY A 114 12.42 25.83 -5.01
CA GLY A 114 13.02 26.10 -3.70
C GLY A 114 13.19 24.83 -2.88
N ASP A 115 13.75 25.01 -1.71
CA ASP A 115 13.96 23.96 -0.72
C ASP A 115 13.22 24.34 0.58
N ARG A 116 12.31 23.50 1.01
CA ARG A 116 11.57 23.67 2.27
C ARG A 116 12.40 23.30 3.48
N HIS A 117 13.55 22.65 3.26
CA HIS A 117 14.39 22.13 4.32
C HIS A 117 13.63 21.27 5.34
N CYS A 118 12.58 20.57 4.89
CA CYS A 118 11.74 19.76 5.78
C CYS A 118 12.54 18.67 6.49
N ARG A 119 13.59 18.14 5.85
CA ARG A 119 14.57 17.21 6.45
C ARG A 119 15.24 17.74 7.71
N SER A 120 15.36 19.07 7.85
CA SER A 120 15.99 19.72 9.01
C SER A 120 14.96 20.03 10.12
N ASN A 121 13.69 19.83 9.88
CA ASN A 121 12.62 20.06 10.84
C ASN A 121 12.56 18.93 11.87
N ARG A 122 13.10 19.15 13.05
CA ARG A 122 13.14 18.18 14.16
C ARG A 122 11.74 17.73 14.59
N ALA A 123 10.76 18.62 14.59
CA ALA A 123 9.38 18.27 14.97
C ALA A 123 8.75 17.34 13.93
N LEU A 124 9.01 17.56 12.63
CA LEU A 124 8.55 16.71 11.56
C LEU A 124 9.22 15.31 11.61
N ALA A 125 10.51 15.26 11.89
CA ALA A 125 11.23 14.01 12.06
C ALA A 125 10.68 13.21 13.27
N ALA A 126 10.43 13.89 14.40
CA ALA A 126 9.82 13.26 15.57
C ALA A 126 8.39 12.78 15.28
N LEU A 127 7.61 13.54 14.48
CA LEU A 127 6.29 13.13 14.02
C LEU A 127 6.38 11.86 13.17
N ALA A 128 7.28 11.82 12.19
CA ALA A 128 7.47 10.66 11.32
C ALA A 128 7.79 9.40 12.14
N ASN A 129 8.72 9.49 13.10
CA ASN A 129 9.09 8.36 13.95
C ASN A 129 7.90 7.86 14.80
N ARG A 130 7.13 8.78 15.43
CA ARG A 130 5.93 8.39 16.19
C ARG A 130 4.88 7.74 15.30
N ARG A 131 4.65 8.26 14.11
CA ARG A 131 3.67 7.70 13.16
C ARG A 131 4.08 6.33 12.64
N ILE A 132 5.37 6.07 12.45
CA ILE A 132 5.88 4.74 12.09
C ILE A 132 5.63 3.75 13.24
N SER A 133 5.87 4.14 14.50
CA SER A 133 5.59 3.26 15.65
C SER A 133 4.10 2.93 15.76
N ILE A 134 3.22 3.94 15.67
CA ILE A 134 1.75 3.74 15.69
C ILE A 134 1.32 2.78 14.56
N MET A 135 1.85 2.96 13.36
CA MET A 135 1.57 2.10 12.22
C MET A 135 2.03 0.66 12.50
N GLU A 136 3.25 0.46 13.04
CA GLU A 136 3.77 -0.87 13.34
C GLU A 136 2.86 -1.65 14.31
N ASP A 137 2.43 -0.99 15.38
CA ASP A 137 1.55 -1.60 16.39
C ASP A 137 0.16 -1.92 15.80
N ALA A 138 -0.42 -0.98 15.06
CA ALA A 138 -1.72 -1.16 14.42
C ALA A 138 -1.70 -2.29 13.39
N VAL A 139 -0.68 -2.33 12.52
CA VAL A 139 -0.51 -3.39 11.51
C VAL A 139 -0.22 -4.73 12.17
N THR A 140 0.60 -4.78 13.22
CA THR A 140 0.85 -6.02 13.98
C THR A 140 -0.46 -6.62 14.49
N THR A 141 -1.32 -5.80 15.07
CA THR A 141 -2.64 -6.24 15.60
C THR A 141 -3.55 -6.74 14.47
N ALA A 142 -3.60 -6.03 13.37
CA ALA A 142 -4.40 -6.40 12.19
C ALA A 142 -3.92 -7.73 11.58
N LEU A 143 -2.61 -7.90 11.41
CA LEU A 143 -2.04 -9.15 10.86
C LEU A 143 -2.28 -10.34 11.80
N ALA A 144 -2.20 -10.15 13.11
CA ALA A 144 -2.54 -11.20 14.08
C ALA A 144 -4.02 -11.64 13.93
N ALA A 145 -4.94 -10.70 13.67
CA ALA A 145 -6.33 -11.03 13.41
C ALA A 145 -6.51 -11.82 12.11
N VAL A 146 -5.78 -11.46 11.04
CA VAL A 146 -5.77 -12.22 9.78
C VAL A 146 -5.26 -13.65 10.03
N ARG A 147 -4.14 -13.82 10.75
CA ARG A 147 -3.57 -15.13 11.06
C ARG A 147 -4.53 -16.00 11.88
N ARG A 148 -5.22 -15.43 12.89
CA ARG A 148 -6.23 -16.17 13.66
C ARG A 148 -7.39 -16.61 12.77
N LYS A 149 -7.82 -15.79 11.81
CA LYS A 149 -8.94 -16.10 10.91
C LYS A 149 -8.60 -17.17 9.88
N ALA A 150 -7.38 -17.11 9.33
CA ALA A 150 -6.87 -18.06 8.34
C ALA A 150 -5.52 -18.63 8.78
N PRO A 151 -5.50 -19.58 9.74
CA PRO A 151 -4.28 -20.03 10.42
C PRO A 151 -3.28 -20.72 9.48
N ARG A 152 -3.73 -21.26 8.37
CA ARG A 152 -2.88 -21.94 7.38
C ARG A 152 -2.58 -21.12 6.13
N ALA A 153 -3.14 -19.91 6.01
CA ALA A 153 -2.92 -19.06 4.84
C ALA A 153 -1.46 -18.62 4.72
N GLN A 154 -0.98 -18.58 3.50
CA GLN A 154 0.21 -17.80 3.17
C GLN A 154 -0.18 -16.32 3.21
N ILE A 155 0.38 -15.56 4.15
CA ILE A 155 0.16 -14.11 4.28
C ILE A 155 1.31 -13.39 3.57
N VAL A 156 0.98 -12.53 2.61
CA VAL A 156 1.93 -11.68 1.91
C VAL A 156 1.58 -10.23 2.18
N VAL A 157 2.48 -9.52 2.85
CA VAL A 157 2.31 -8.09 3.16
C VAL A 157 3.08 -7.28 2.14
N VAL A 158 2.38 -6.35 1.49
CA VAL A 158 2.92 -5.45 0.48
C VAL A 158 3.28 -4.13 1.12
N GLY A 159 4.53 -3.72 1.02
CA GLY A 159 5.07 -2.49 1.60
C GLY A 159 4.48 -1.21 1.03
N ILE A 160 4.86 -0.09 1.60
CA ILE A 160 4.43 1.27 1.24
C ILE A 160 5.61 2.06 0.64
N GLY A 161 5.34 3.24 0.06
CA GLY A 161 6.37 4.09 -0.56
C GLY A 161 6.60 3.75 -2.02
N GLY A 162 7.82 4.04 -2.51
CA GLY A 162 8.22 3.85 -3.90
C GLY A 162 7.94 5.05 -4.81
N PHE A 163 7.10 5.96 -4.39
CA PHE A 163 6.79 7.20 -5.11
C PHE A 163 7.73 8.37 -4.77
N MET A 164 8.66 8.18 -3.86
CA MET A 164 9.77 9.09 -3.58
C MET A 164 11.06 8.42 -4.02
N GLY A 165 11.65 8.94 -5.09
CA GLY A 165 12.94 8.48 -5.62
C GLY A 165 14.12 9.08 -4.88
N THR A 166 15.12 9.56 -5.64
CA THR A 166 16.33 10.21 -5.12
C THR A 166 16.39 11.70 -5.43
N HIS A 167 15.49 12.20 -6.27
CA HIS A 167 15.40 13.60 -6.71
C HIS A 167 13.94 14.00 -6.93
N GLY A 168 13.69 15.31 -6.85
CA GLY A 168 12.44 15.91 -7.26
C GLY A 168 12.43 16.20 -8.77
N CYS A 169 11.23 16.44 -9.31
CA CYS A 169 11.07 16.87 -10.70
C CYS A 169 9.81 17.72 -10.81
N TRP A 170 10.01 19.03 -10.86
CA TRP A 170 8.90 19.96 -11.05
C TRP A 170 8.24 19.78 -12.40
N PRO A 171 6.91 19.79 -12.51
CA PRO A 171 5.92 19.90 -11.41
C PRO A 171 5.44 18.52 -10.88
N LEU A 172 6.01 17.41 -11.31
CA LEU A 172 5.54 16.05 -11.02
C LEU A 172 5.80 15.63 -9.57
N VAL A 173 6.99 15.94 -9.06
CA VAL A 173 7.37 15.80 -7.64
C VAL A 173 7.94 17.13 -7.19
N PRO A 174 7.09 18.08 -6.70
CA PRO A 174 7.49 19.43 -6.39
C PRO A 174 8.17 19.52 -5.02
N ILE A 175 9.22 18.75 -4.83
CA ILE A 175 9.99 18.63 -3.59
C ILE A 175 11.47 18.67 -3.95
N SER A 176 12.29 19.35 -3.14
CA SER A 176 13.74 19.44 -3.36
C SER A 176 14.41 18.06 -3.25
N ASP A 177 15.50 17.84 -3.99
CA ASP A 177 16.22 16.57 -3.97
C ASP A 177 16.65 16.12 -2.56
N PRO A 178 17.20 17.01 -1.70
CA PRO A 178 17.55 16.59 -0.34
C PRO A 178 16.35 16.17 0.49
N ASP A 179 15.19 16.83 0.32
CA ASP A 179 13.96 16.51 1.04
C ASP A 179 13.33 15.22 0.50
N VAL A 180 13.39 14.97 -0.82
CA VAL A 180 12.98 13.69 -1.42
C VAL A 180 13.79 12.52 -0.85
N ARG A 181 15.12 12.66 -0.76
CA ARG A 181 15.98 11.62 -0.17
C ARG A 181 15.66 11.35 1.30
N TRP A 182 15.36 12.41 2.06
CA TRP A 182 14.94 12.26 3.45
C TRP A 182 13.59 11.52 3.56
N LEU A 183 12.59 11.91 2.75
CA LEU A 183 11.29 11.24 2.70
C LEU A 183 11.43 9.77 2.29
N ASN A 184 12.26 9.45 1.30
CA ASN A 184 12.55 8.07 0.94
C ASN A 184 13.12 7.30 2.15
N GLY A 185 14.03 7.91 2.91
CA GLY A 185 14.53 7.36 4.17
C GLY A 185 13.43 7.05 5.20
N VAL A 186 12.42 7.92 5.31
CA VAL A 186 11.24 7.69 6.16
C VAL A 186 10.46 6.46 5.68
N PHE A 187 10.24 6.31 4.38
CA PHE A 187 9.55 5.12 3.83
C PHE A 187 10.37 3.84 3.97
N VAL A 188 11.70 3.90 3.89
CA VAL A 188 12.57 2.76 4.22
C VAL A 188 12.38 2.31 5.67
N GLN A 189 12.32 3.25 6.61
CA GLN A 189 12.06 2.92 8.03
C GLN A 189 10.65 2.34 8.23
N ALA A 190 9.64 2.90 7.57
CA ALA A 190 8.28 2.39 7.61
C ALA A 190 8.19 0.94 7.07
N ASN A 191 8.88 0.63 5.97
CA ASN A 191 8.92 -0.73 5.43
C ASN A 191 9.66 -1.71 6.36
N ARG A 192 10.70 -1.28 7.05
CA ARG A 192 11.34 -2.09 8.10
C ARG A 192 10.36 -2.42 9.24
N ALA A 193 9.52 -1.46 9.65
CA ALA A 193 8.48 -1.67 10.66
C ALA A 193 7.43 -2.67 10.16
N LEU A 194 6.95 -2.51 8.92
CA LEU A 194 6.02 -3.47 8.29
C LEU A 194 6.61 -4.88 8.18
N ALA A 195 7.90 -4.99 7.84
CA ALA A 195 8.60 -6.28 7.79
C ALA A 195 8.63 -6.95 9.16
N ARG A 196 8.91 -6.19 10.25
CA ARG A 196 8.86 -6.73 11.62
C ARG A 196 7.45 -7.18 12.00
N ALA A 197 6.42 -6.38 11.70
CA ALA A 197 5.03 -6.76 11.94
C ALA A 197 4.66 -8.04 11.18
N THR A 198 5.13 -8.17 9.94
CA THR A 198 4.90 -9.34 9.09
C THR A 198 5.55 -10.61 9.65
N ALA A 199 6.77 -10.49 10.16
CA ALA A 199 7.49 -11.62 10.74
C ALA A 199 6.78 -12.21 11.98
N LYS A 200 6.08 -11.38 12.78
CA LYS A 200 5.33 -11.83 13.96
C LYS A 200 4.18 -12.80 13.63
N VAL A 201 3.77 -12.86 12.38
CA VAL A 201 2.69 -13.76 11.91
C VAL A 201 3.17 -14.80 10.90
N ASP A 202 4.47 -15.05 10.83
CA ASP A 202 5.08 -15.94 9.83
C ASP A 202 4.59 -15.59 8.40
N GLY A 203 4.58 -14.30 8.09
CA GLY A 203 4.20 -13.75 6.80
C GLY A 203 5.41 -13.47 5.92
N ARG A 204 5.17 -13.20 4.65
CA ARG A 204 6.18 -12.76 3.67
C ARG A 204 6.02 -11.30 3.38
N PHE A 205 7.10 -10.55 3.48
CA PHE A 205 7.12 -9.12 3.19
C PHE A 205 7.65 -8.84 1.78
N VAL A 206 6.94 -8.02 1.02
CA VAL A 206 7.34 -7.50 -0.30
C VAL A 206 7.70 -6.03 -0.15
N ASP A 207 8.98 -5.71 -0.17
CA ASP A 207 9.48 -4.33 -0.10
C ASP A 207 9.32 -3.63 -1.44
N VAL A 208 8.15 -3.03 -1.64
CA VAL A 208 7.83 -2.28 -2.87
C VAL A 208 8.69 -1.02 -2.98
N ASN A 209 9.02 -0.35 -1.87
CA ASN A 209 9.85 0.86 -1.91
C ASN A 209 11.23 0.58 -2.52
N ARG A 210 11.85 -0.51 -2.12
CA ARG A 210 13.13 -0.96 -2.67
C ARG A 210 12.99 -1.44 -4.11
N ALA A 211 11.96 -2.24 -4.39
CA ALA A 211 11.79 -2.86 -5.70
C ALA A 211 11.39 -1.88 -6.80
N SER A 212 10.78 -0.75 -6.45
CA SER A 212 10.41 0.32 -7.38
C SER A 212 11.50 1.39 -7.58
N ALA A 213 12.73 1.15 -7.16
CA ALA A 213 13.84 2.05 -7.44
C ALA A 213 13.96 2.28 -8.96
N GLY A 214 14.02 3.55 -9.38
CA GLY A 214 14.00 3.94 -10.79
C GLY A 214 12.62 3.95 -11.46
N HIS A 215 11.55 3.72 -10.70
CA HIS A 215 10.16 3.75 -11.16
C HIS A 215 9.30 4.79 -10.42
N ASP A 216 9.94 5.77 -9.78
CA ASP A 216 9.24 6.90 -9.17
C ASP A 216 8.58 7.82 -10.22
N PRO A 217 7.74 8.80 -9.82
CA PRO A 217 7.03 9.66 -10.77
C PRO A 217 7.92 10.52 -11.70
N CYS A 218 9.21 10.67 -11.40
CA CYS A 218 10.17 11.37 -12.26
C CYS A 218 10.74 10.48 -13.37
N SER A 219 10.51 9.18 -13.28
CA SER A 219 11.00 8.21 -14.26
C SER A 219 10.07 8.09 -15.47
N LEU A 220 10.64 7.88 -16.66
CA LEU A 220 9.88 7.54 -17.86
C LEU A 220 9.14 6.20 -17.73
N ALA A 221 9.64 5.28 -16.93
CA ALA A 221 9.03 4.00 -16.63
C ALA A 221 8.31 3.99 -15.27
N SER A 222 7.65 5.10 -14.91
CA SER A 222 7.03 5.27 -13.61
C SER A 222 5.96 4.21 -13.29
N TRP A 223 5.99 3.71 -12.06
CA TRP A 223 4.94 2.88 -11.47
C TRP A 223 3.89 3.69 -10.71
N TYR A 224 4.08 4.99 -10.57
CA TYR A 224 3.25 5.85 -9.73
C TYR A 224 2.74 7.06 -10.51
N GLU A 225 1.56 7.49 -10.17
CA GLU A 225 1.06 8.79 -10.58
C GLU A 225 1.84 9.91 -9.87
N SER A 226 1.97 11.04 -10.52
CA SER A 226 2.62 12.23 -9.97
C SER A 226 1.69 13.03 -9.04
N SER A 227 2.19 14.13 -8.49
CA SER A 227 1.38 15.11 -7.75
C SER A 227 0.26 15.71 -8.62
N LEU A 228 0.48 15.79 -9.93
CA LEU A 228 -0.44 16.31 -10.93
C LEU A 228 -1.27 15.21 -11.59
N SER A 229 -1.60 14.15 -10.87
CA SER A 229 -2.44 13.09 -11.43
C SER A 229 -3.74 13.68 -11.97
N ASN A 230 -3.90 13.63 -13.27
CA ASN A 230 -5.11 14.03 -14.01
C ASN A 230 -5.83 12.82 -14.60
N ARG A 231 -5.46 11.63 -14.18
CA ARG A 231 -5.87 10.39 -14.82
C ARG A 231 -6.69 9.52 -13.86
N ILE A 232 -6.58 8.24 -14.03
CA ILE A 232 -7.42 7.24 -13.39
C ILE A 232 -6.94 6.81 -12.00
N ALA A 233 -5.81 7.30 -11.51
CA ALA A 233 -5.32 6.99 -10.16
C ALA A 233 -5.13 8.26 -9.32
N TYR A 234 -5.14 8.12 -8.01
CA TYR A 234 -4.82 9.20 -7.08
C TYR A 234 -3.34 9.59 -7.17
N PRO A 235 -2.98 10.87 -6.84
CA PRO A 235 -1.59 11.27 -6.73
C PRO A 235 -0.79 10.30 -5.85
N TYR A 236 0.42 9.97 -6.31
CA TYR A 236 1.36 9.06 -5.62
C TYR A 236 0.85 7.63 -5.39
N HIS A 237 -0.21 7.23 -6.07
CA HIS A 237 -0.68 5.84 -6.09
C HIS A 237 -0.16 5.08 -7.31
N LEU A 238 -0.23 3.76 -7.24
CA LEU A 238 0.18 2.90 -8.35
C LEU A 238 -0.64 3.19 -9.61
N ASN A 239 0.03 3.36 -10.72
CA ASN A 239 -0.58 3.33 -12.04
C ASN A 239 -0.71 1.87 -12.53
N LYS A 240 -1.13 1.66 -13.78
CA LYS A 240 -1.26 0.32 -14.37
C LYS A 240 0.07 -0.46 -14.37
N ALA A 241 1.17 0.20 -14.77
CA ALA A 241 2.50 -0.42 -14.79
C ALA A 241 2.95 -0.83 -13.38
N GLY A 242 2.72 0.03 -12.39
CA GLY A 242 3.01 -0.24 -10.99
C GLY A 242 2.16 -1.37 -10.42
N SER A 243 0.87 -1.45 -10.78
CA SER A 243 0.01 -2.57 -10.39
C SER A 243 0.53 -3.90 -10.92
N ILE A 244 0.99 -3.96 -12.17
CA ILE A 244 1.61 -5.15 -12.77
C ILE A 244 2.95 -5.47 -12.09
N GLY A 245 3.80 -4.46 -11.88
CA GLY A 245 5.09 -4.63 -11.21
C GLY A 245 4.93 -5.21 -9.79
N VAL A 246 4.04 -4.61 -8.99
CA VAL A 246 3.75 -5.12 -7.63
C VAL A 246 3.16 -6.52 -7.66
N ALA A 247 2.25 -6.83 -8.58
CA ALA A 247 1.69 -8.17 -8.73
C ALA A 247 2.76 -9.21 -9.07
N THR A 248 3.72 -8.87 -9.91
CA THR A 248 4.87 -9.73 -10.25
C THR A 248 5.73 -10.04 -9.02
N LEU A 249 6.00 -9.02 -8.19
CA LEU A 249 6.73 -9.19 -6.93
C LEU A 249 5.98 -10.08 -5.95
N VAL A 250 4.67 -9.88 -5.80
CA VAL A 250 3.80 -10.70 -4.95
C VAL A 250 3.80 -12.15 -5.45
N ASN A 251 3.64 -12.38 -6.76
CA ASN A 251 3.67 -13.72 -7.34
C ASN A 251 5.02 -14.42 -7.10
N ALA A 252 6.14 -13.71 -7.21
CA ALA A 252 7.45 -14.24 -6.86
C ALA A 252 7.56 -14.60 -5.37
N ALA A 253 6.97 -13.79 -4.48
CA ALA A 253 6.92 -14.08 -3.05
C ALA A 253 6.06 -15.30 -2.70
N ILE A 254 4.96 -15.53 -3.42
CA ILE A 254 4.07 -16.69 -3.24
C ILE A 254 4.78 -18.00 -3.57
N ARG A 255 5.65 -18.00 -4.57
CA ARG A 255 6.32 -19.20 -5.08
C ARG A 255 7.53 -19.67 -4.25
N ARG A 256 8.09 -18.78 -3.43
CA ARG A 256 9.23 -19.11 -2.53
C ARG A 256 8.75 -19.88 -1.31
#